data_1641ca89e2c58155e2ffa9bf3607f301
#
_entry.id   1641ca89e2c58155e2ffa9bf3607f301
#
_cell.length_a   1.000
_cell.length_b   1.000
_cell.length_c   1.000
_cell.angle_alpha   90.00
_cell.angle_beta   90.00
_cell.angle_gamma   90.00
#
_symmetry.space_group_name_H-M   'P 1'
#
loop_
_entity.id
_entity.type
_entity.pdbx_description
1 polymer ?
#
loop_
_entity_poly.entity_id
_entity_poly.type
_entity_poly.pdbx_seq_one_letter_code
_entity_poly.pdbx_strand_id
1 'polypeptide(L)'
;MAAVVDDKDRVLGVESFHTTRHGYRLMLAWMRSFGDLQRVGIECSGSYGAGLLRYMQAAGIEVLEVTAPDMHDRRRRGKNDHFDAESAAHAAFAERHTATPRSRDGMVESLRVLRVCRKTVVQARRIALQIIQATIVCAPDRLRDPLRQMTRMQLIRTLAAWRPDFTAYREVEDAYRISLKSLARRYLELHDEIADLDDMIEAIVKDLAPELLEQRAIGLNSGAQLLLTAGDNPERLKSEASFAALCGVSPVPASSGKTVRHRLNRGGDRAANSAIHIIAIGRLRLDPRTQGYVAKRIAAGNSKLEAIRSLKRYIAREVFGIIIRRQKQINQSQIAA
;
A
#
# COMPACT_ATOMS: atom_id res chain seq x y z
N MET A 1 -3.32 -0.63 -25.63
CA MET A 1 -4.47 -0.90 -26.50
C MET A 1 -5.67 -0.18 -25.95
N ALA A 2 -6.58 0.30 -26.79
CA ALA A 2 -7.82 0.99 -26.43
C ALA A 2 -8.96 0.47 -27.32
N ALA A 3 -10.18 0.43 -26.77
CA ALA A 3 -11.40 0.11 -27.47
C ALA A 3 -12.43 1.23 -27.26
N VAL A 4 -13.28 1.46 -28.26
CA VAL A 4 -14.39 2.41 -28.20
C VAL A 4 -15.70 1.66 -28.39
N VAL A 5 -16.69 1.96 -27.55
CA VAL A 5 -18.05 1.46 -27.65
C VAL A 5 -19.03 2.61 -27.86
N ASP A 6 -20.13 2.33 -28.58
CA ASP A 6 -21.20 3.30 -28.81
C ASP A 6 -22.24 3.31 -27.65
N ASP A 7 -23.28 4.10 -27.81
CA ASP A 7 -24.44 4.21 -26.88
C ASP A 7 -25.28 2.93 -26.75
N LYS A 8 -25.03 1.92 -27.58
CA LYS A 8 -25.67 0.59 -27.56
C LYS A 8 -24.72 -0.52 -27.14
N ASP A 9 -23.57 -0.15 -26.54
CA ASP A 9 -22.53 -1.08 -26.06
C ASP A 9 -21.91 -1.94 -27.21
N ARG A 10 -21.88 -1.41 -28.44
CA ARG A 10 -21.26 -2.09 -29.59
C ARG A 10 -19.85 -1.53 -29.79
N VAL A 11 -18.88 -2.41 -30.00
CA VAL A 11 -17.50 -2.02 -30.30
C VAL A 11 -17.42 -1.36 -31.67
N LEU A 12 -16.95 -0.11 -31.70
CA LEU A 12 -16.72 0.69 -32.90
C LEU A 12 -15.32 0.53 -33.46
N GLY A 13 -14.34 0.29 -32.59
CA GLY A 13 -12.98 0.07 -33.00
C GLY A 13 -12.07 -0.29 -31.83
N VAL A 14 -10.91 -0.89 -32.16
CA VAL A 14 -9.83 -1.23 -31.25
C VAL A 14 -8.52 -0.87 -31.89
N GLU A 15 -7.65 -0.14 -31.18
CA GLU A 15 -6.39 0.37 -31.73
C GLU A 15 -5.28 0.34 -30.65
N SER A 16 -4.04 0.27 -31.09
CA SER A 16 -2.87 0.19 -30.23
C SER A 16 -2.06 1.48 -30.25
N PHE A 17 -1.68 1.98 -29.07
CA PHE A 17 -0.94 3.23 -28.92
C PHE A 17 0.26 3.05 -27.99
N HIS A 18 1.34 3.78 -28.27
CA HIS A 18 2.48 3.81 -27.37
C HIS A 18 2.13 4.49 -26.04
N THR A 19 2.67 3.99 -24.93
CA THR A 19 2.48 4.55 -23.58
C THR A 19 3.37 5.77 -23.34
N THR A 20 3.25 6.78 -24.22
CA THR A 20 3.95 8.06 -24.17
C THR A 20 2.94 9.20 -24.25
N ARG A 21 3.34 10.42 -23.85
CA ARG A 21 2.48 11.60 -23.98
C ARG A 21 1.97 11.80 -25.42
N HIS A 22 2.81 11.55 -26.42
CA HIS A 22 2.43 11.60 -27.82
C HIS A 22 1.38 10.53 -28.17
N GLY A 23 1.61 9.27 -27.73
CA GLY A 23 0.65 8.17 -27.94
C GLY A 23 -0.69 8.43 -27.24
N TYR A 24 -0.70 9.01 -26.04
CA TYR A 24 -1.95 9.40 -25.36
C TYR A 24 -2.71 10.49 -26.12
N ARG A 25 -2.00 11.44 -26.75
CA ARG A 25 -2.62 12.45 -27.61
C ARG A 25 -3.28 11.82 -28.83
N LEU A 26 -2.59 10.89 -29.49
CA LEU A 26 -3.15 10.17 -30.64
C LEU A 26 -4.35 9.31 -30.23
N MET A 27 -4.25 8.61 -29.11
CA MET A 27 -5.33 7.80 -28.56
C MET A 27 -6.58 8.64 -28.29
N LEU A 28 -6.45 9.80 -27.65
CA LEU A 28 -7.57 10.70 -27.37
C LEU A 28 -8.18 11.27 -28.66
N ALA A 29 -7.36 11.64 -29.63
CA ALA A 29 -7.85 12.11 -30.94
C ALA A 29 -8.61 11.00 -31.67
N TRP A 30 -8.10 9.77 -31.65
CA TRP A 30 -8.75 8.60 -32.23
C TRP A 30 -10.08 8.28 -31.54
N MET A 31 -10.14 8.29 -30.21
CA MET A 31 -11.40 8.08 -29.48
C MET A 31 -12.44 9.14 -29.87
N ARG A 32 -12.04 10.43 -29.95
CA ARG A 32 -12.93 11.54 -30.34
C ARG A 32 -13.37 11.49 -31.80
N SER A 33 -12.72 10.75 -32.68
CA SER A 33 -13.15 10.60 -34.07
C SER A 33 -14.42 9.78 -34.23
N PHE A 34 -14.81 9.02 -33.20
CA PHE A 34 -16.08 8.25 -33.17
C PHE A 34 -17.27 9.06 -32.65
N GLY A 35 -17.03 10.24 -32.07
CA GLY A 35 -18.09 11.10 -31.53
C GLY A 35 -17.68 11.77 -30.22
N ASP A 36 -18.67 12.17 -29.42
CA ASP A 36 -18.47 12.84 -28.15
C ASP A 36 -18.08 11.83 -27.06
N LEU A 37 -16.83 11.94 -26.59
CA LEU A 37 -16.26 11.03 -25.59
C LEU A 37 -16.78 11.37 -24.20
N GLN A 38 -17.64 10.55 -23.67
CA GLN A 38 -18.28 10.74 -22.36
C GLN A 38 -17.35 10.38 -21.21
N ARG A 39 -16.70 9.22 -21.28
CA ARG A 39 -15.81 8.71 -20.21
C ARG A 39 -14.82 7.66 -20.74
N VAL A 40 -13.79 7.39 -19.92
CA VAL A 40 -12.75 6.39 -20.24
C VAL A 40 -12.57 5.43 -19.07
N GLY A 41 -12.65 4.13 -19.34
CA GLY A 41 -12.29 3.07 -18.39
C GLY A 41 -10.80 2.75 -18.48
N ILE A 42 -10.09 2.80 -17.36
CA ILE A 42 -8.66 2.47 -17.30
C ILE A 42 -8.43 1.32 -16.32
N GLU A 43 -7.87 0.21 -16.82
CA GLU A 43 -7.38 -0.87 -15.96
C GLU A 43 -6.02 -0.48 -15.35
N CYS A 44 -5.77 -0.94 -14.12
CA CYS A 44 -4.50 -0.69 -13.43
C CYS A 44 -4.11 0.81 -13.35
N SER A 45 -5.08 1.70 -13.15
CA SER A 45 -4.87 3.15 -12.98
C SER A 45 -3.82 3.48 -11.90
N GLY A 46 -3.59 2.52 -11.01
CA GLY A 46 -2.62 2.57 -9.92
C GLY A 46 -1.17 2.28 -10.29
N SER A 47 -0.88 1.82 -11.52
CA SER A 47 0.46 1.41 -11.95
C SER A 47 0.70 1.73 -13.42
N TYR A 48 0.48 0.77 -14.31
CA TYR A 48 0.73 0.95 -15.75
C TYR A 48 -0.19 2.01 -16.40
N GLY A 49 -1.44 2.13 -15.93
CA GLY A 49 -2.39 3.14 -16.39
C GLY A 49 -2.21 4.53 -15.79
N ALA A 50 -1.31 4.74 -14.83
CA ALA A 50 -1.19 6.01 -14.10
C ALA A 50 -0.82 7.21 -14.99
N GLY A 51 -0.01 7.01 -16.03
CA GLY A 51 0.33 8.04 -17.00
C GLY A 51 -0.86 8.47 -17.85
N LEU A 52 -1.63 7.49 -18.31
CA LEU A 52 -2.86 7.71 -19.07
C LEU A 52 -3.94 8.39 -18.20
N LEU A 53 -4.11 7.94 -16.96
CA LEU A 53 -5.03 8.55 -16.00
C LEU A 53 -4.78 10.06 -15.88
N ARG A 54 -3.55 10.47 -15.55
CA ARG A 54 -3.19 11.89 -15.42
C ARG A 54 -3.41 12.67 -16.72
N TYR A 55 -3.12 12.05 -17.88
CA TYR A 55 -3.32 12.68 -19.17
C TYR A 55 -4.81 12.93 -19.45
N MET A 56 -5.67 11.93 -19.23
CA MET A 56 -7.11 12.04 -19.48
C MET A 56 -7.79 12.99 -18.51
N GLN A 57 -7.41 12.97 -17.22
CA GLN A 57 -7.91 13.94 -16.24
C GLN A 57 -7.52 15.37 -16.58
N ALA A 58 -6.26 15.61 -17.00
CA ALA A 58 -5.80 16.94 -17.45
C ALA A 58 -6.52 17.41 -18.73
N ALA A 59 -7.05 16.49 -19.55
CA ALA A 59 -7.86 16.78 -20.71
C ALA A 59 -9.37 16.97 -20.39
N GLY A 60 -9.75 16.94 -19.10
CA GLY A 60 -11.14 17.11 -18.62
C GLY A 60 -12.03 15.90 -18.88
N ILE A 61 -11.45 14.70 -19.14
CA ILE A 61 -12.22 13.48 -19.40
C ILE A 61 -12.52 12.77 -18.09
N GLU A 62 -13.77 12.36 -17.90
CA GLU A 62 -14.16 11.47 -16.79
C GLU A 62 -13.45 10.14 -16.92
N VAL A 63 -12.75 9.71 -15.87
CA VAL A 63 -12.04 8.43 -15.84
C VAL A 63 -12.61 7.54 -14.76
N LEU A 64 -12.90 6.31 -15.14
CA LEU A 64 -13.26 5.22 -14.22
C LEU A 64 -12.13 4.21 -14.13
N GLU A 65 -11.74 3.83 -12.91
CA GLU A 65 -10.88 2.68 -12.69
C GLU A 65 -11.69 1.40 -12.88
N VAL A 66 -11.27 0.57 -13.80
CA VAL A 66 -11.93 -0.71 -14.09
C VAL A 66 -11.19 -1.84 -13.40
N THR A 67 -11.93 -2.68 -12.70
CA THR A 67 -11.37 -3.91 -12.13
C THR A 67 -11.19 -4.93 -13.24
N ALA A 68 -10.04 -5.61 -13.26
CA ALA A 68 -9.76 -6.66 -14.24
C ALA A 68 -10.92 -7.66 -14.38
N PRO A 69 -11.20 -8.16 -15.58
CA PRO A 69 -12.27 -9.13 -15.84
C PRO A 69 -12.22 -10.34 -14.92
N ASP A 70 -13.36 -10.94 -14.61
CA ASP A 70 -13.46 -12.12 -13.75
C ASP A 70 -12.51 -13.22 -14.23
N MET A 71 -11.85 -13.90 -13.29
CA MET A 71 -10.96 -15.03 -13.58
C MET A 71 -11.67 -16.14 -14.38
N HIS A 72 -13.00 -16.22 -14.31
CA HIS A 72 -13.78 -17.18 -15.06
C HIS A 72 -13.80 -16.83 -16.56
N ASP A 73 -13.95 -15.56 -16.91
CA ASP A 73 -13.91 -15.09 -18.30
C ASP A 73 -12.50 -15.20 -18.90
N ARG A 74 -11.47 -14.90 -18.10
CA ARG A 74 -10.07 -15.12 -18.51
C ARG A 74 -9.74 -16.59 -18.77
N ARG A 75 -10.31 -17.52 -18.01
CA ARG A 75 -10.12 -18.98 -18.27
C ARG A 75 -10.77 -19.44 -19.56
N ARG A 76 -11.90 -18.84 -19.95
CA ARG A 76 -12.62 -19.22 -21.17
C ARG A 76 -12.05 -18.57 -22.43
N ARG A 77 -11.56 -17.34 -22.38
CA ARG A 77 -11.16 -16.53 -23.54
C ARG A 77 -9.63 -16.31 -23.64
N GLY A 78 -8.86 -16.77 -22.65
CA GLY A 78 -7.44 -16.53 -22.58
C GLY A 78 -7.08 -15.09 -22.15
N LYS A 79 -5.79 -14.77 -22.11
CA LYS A 79 -5.28 -13.40 -21.87
C LYS A 79 -4.94 -12.79 -23.22
N ASN A 80 -5.68 -11.76 -23.63
CA ASN A 80 -5.43 -10.99 -24.83
C ASN A 80 -5.69 -9.51 -24.53
N ASP A 81 -4.74 -8.65 -24.88
CA ASP A 81 -4.84 -7.20 -24.64
C ASP A 81 -6.03 -6.56 -25.38
N HIS A 82 -6.45 -7.13 -26.52
CA HIS A 82 -7.63 -6.72 -27.27
C HIS A 82 -8.91 -6.94 -26.43
N PHE A 83 -9.05 -8.13 -25.88
CA PHE A 83 -10.16 -8.47 -25.01
C PHE A 83 -10.19 -7.67 -23.72
N ASP A 84 -9.02 -7.42 -23.11
CA ASP A 84 -8.91 -6.61 -21.89
C ASP A 84 -9.34 -5.15 -22.18
N ALA A 85 -8.99 -4.59 -23.37
CA ALA A 85 -9.43 -3.25 -23.78
C ALA A 85 -10.96 -3.17 -24.02
N GLU A 86 -11.53 -4.14 -24.73
CA GLU A 86 -13.00 -4.21 -24.94
C GLU A 86 -13.73 -4.35 -23.60
N SER A 87 -13.26 -5.24 -22.73
CA SER A 87 -13.85 -5.45 -21.40
C SER A 87 -13.81 -4.19 -20.55
N ALA A 88 -12.75 -3.39 -20.65
CA ALA A 88 -12.65 -2.12 -19.95
C ALA A 88 -13.65 -1.08 -20.51
N ALA A 89 -13.84 -1.03 -21.82
CA ALA A 89 -14.82 -0.15 -22.46
C ALA A 89 -16.26 -0.51 -22.06
N HIS A 90 -16.62 -1.79 -22.14
CA HIS A 90 -17.94 -2.29 -21.71
C HIS A 90 -18.19 -2.06 -20.20
N ALA A 91 -17.19 -2.27 -19.36
CA ALA A 91 -17.29 -2.01 -17.93
C ALA A 91 -17.53 -0.53 -17.63
N ALA A 92 -16.83 0.37 -18.35
CA ALA A 92 -17.01 1.81 -18.22
C ALA A 92 -18.39 2.26 -18.72
N PHE A 93 -18.88 1.71 -19.81
CA PHE A 93 -20.22 1.95 -20.33
C PHE A 93 -21.31 1.54 -19.33
N ALA A 94 -21.23 0.32 -18.83
CA ALA A 94 -22.21 -0.24 -17.91
C ALA A 94 -22.05 0.24 -16.46
N GLU A 95 -21.01 1.00 -16.14
CA GLU A 95 -20.61 1.38 -14.77
C GLU A 95 -20.51 0.18 -13.81
N ARG A 96 -20.19 -0.99 -14.32
CA ARG A 96 -20.08 -2.22 -13.52
C ARG A 96 -18.63 -2.50 -13.20
N HIS A 97 -18.37 -2.86 -11.94
CA HIS A 97 -17.02 -3.14 -11.45
C HIS A 97 -16.05 -1.96 -11.64
N THR A 98 -16.58 -0.75 -11.56
CA THR A 98 -15.85 0.51 -11.70
C THR A 98 -15.76 1.25 -10.37
N ALA A 99 -14.74 2.10 -10.26
CA ALA A 99 -14.56 3.01 -9.14
C ALA A 99 -13.96 4.33 -9.63
N THR A 100 -14.15 5.41 -8.89
CA THR A 100 -13.39 6.64 -9.10
C THR A 100 -11.92 6.34 -8.77
N PRO A 101 -10.97 6.57 -9.69
CA PRO A 101 -9.56 6.32 -9.44
C PRO A 101 -9.00 7.26 -8.38
N ARG A 102 -7.88 6.89 -7.76
CA ARG A 102 -7.10 7.83 -6.93
C ARG A 102 -6.48 8.88 -7.84
N SER A 103 -6.49 10.14 -7.44
CA SER A 103 -5.98 11.25 -8.26
C SER A 103 -4.48 11.13 -8.56
N ARG A 104 -3.67 10.68 -7.59
CA ARG A 104 -2.23 10.45 -7.72
C ARG A 104 -1.41 11.67 -8.14
N ASP A 105 -1.79 12.81 -7.66
CA ASP A 105 -1.19 14.12 -7.96
C ASP A 105 -0.87 14.94 -6.70
N GLY A 106 -1.26 14.45 -5.53
CA GLY A 106 -1.10 15.13 -4.26
C GLY A 106 -0.01 14.55 -3.35
N MET A 107 0.04 15.04 -2.12
CA MET A 107 1.01 14.62 -1.10
C MET A 107 0.89 13.14 -0.73
N VAL A 108 -0.28 12.52 -0.92
CA VAL A 108 -0.42 11.07 -0.67
C VAL A 108 0.36 10.25 -1.71
N GLU A 109 0.48 10.74 -2.95
CA GLU A 109 1.34 10.07 -3.93
C GLU A 109 2.83 10.22 -3.57
N SER A 110 3.26 11.39 -3.09
CA SER A 110 4.62 11.59 -2.55
C SER A 110 4.88 10.62 -1.39
N LEU A 111 3.94 10.52 -0.45
CA LEU A 111 3.99 9.57 0.65
C LEU A 111 4.11 8.11 0.15
N ARG A 112 3.39 7.75 -0.93
CA ARG A 112 3.46 6.41 -1.52
C ARG A 112 4.86 6.08 -2.04
N VAL A 113 5.47 6.99 -2.78
CA VAL A 113 6.80 6.80 -3.38
C VAL A 113 7.85 6.62 -2.28
N LEU A 114 7.86 7.51 -1.28
CA LEU A 114 8.79 7.42 -0.14
C LEU A 114 8.61 6.12 0.65
N ARG A 115 7.37 5.68 0.89
CA ARG A 115 7.12 4.42 1.60
C ARG A 115 7.52 3.18 0.80
N VAL A 116 7.43 3.19 -0.51
CA VAL A 116 7.93 2.09 -1.36
C VAL A 116 9.45 2.02 -1.23
N CYS A 117 10.14 3.15 -1.34
CA CYS A 117 11.59 3.24 -1.12
C CYS A 117 11.96 2.70 0.28
N ARG A 118 11.37 3.28 1.33
CA ARG A 118 11.62 2.85 2.71
C ARG A 118 11.43 1.34 2.93
N LYS A 119 10.37 0.76 2.37
CA LYS A 119 10.12 -0.69 2.48
C LYS A 119 11.25 -1.51 1.88
N THR A 120 11.78 -1.08 0.74
CA THR A 120 12.89 -1.74 0.05
C THR A 120 14.16 -1.63 0.88
N VAL A 121 14.46 -0.45 1.42
CA VAL A 121 15.63 -0.20 2.28
C VAL A 121 15.57 -1.05 3.57
N VAL A 122 14.41 -1.11 4.23
CA VAL A 122 14.20 -1.97 5.41
C VAL A 122 14.44 -3.44 5.08
N GLN A 123 14.01 -3.90 3.91
CA GLN A 123 14.25 -5.28 3.48
C GLN A 123 15.73 -5.53 3.20
N ALA A 124 16.42 -4.62 2.52
CA ALA A 124 17.85 -4.69 2.25
C ALA A 124 18.65 -4.74 3.56
N ARG A 125 18.33 -3.89 4.55
CA ARG A 125 18.95 -3.90 5.87
C ARG A 125 18.74 -5.25 6.60
N ARG A 126 17.54 -5.80 6.51
CA ARG A 126 17.26 -7.13 7.09
C ARG A 126 18.10 -8.22 6.45
N ILE A 127 18.23 -8.22 5.12
CA ILE A 127 19.05 -9.17 4.37
C ILE A 127 20.52 -9.03 4.78
N ALA A 128 21.05 -7.80 4.86
CA ALA A 128 22.41 -7.56 5.31
C ALA A 128 22.66 -8.17 6.70
N LEU A 129 21.75 -7.96 7.66
CA LEU A 129 21.87 -8.56 8.99
C LEU A 129 21.82 -10.09 8.96
N GLN A 130 20.94 -10.68 8.16
CA GLN A 130 20.85 -12.15 8.02
C GLN A 130 22.14 -12.74 7.46
N ILE A 131 22.74 -12.08 6.45
CA ILE A 131 24.02 -12.52 5.87
C ILE A 131 25.15 -12.37 6.91
N ILE A 132 25.22 -11.27 7.66
CA ILE A 132 26.21 -11.10 8.75
C ILE A 132 26.10 -12.27 9.75
N GLN A 133 24.88 -12.58 10.20
CA GLN A 133 24.67 -13.67 11.16
C GLN A 133 25.08 -15.03 10.59
N ALA A 134 24.70 -15.33 9.36
CA ALA A 134 25.08 -16.56 8.67
C ALA A 134 26.61 -16.66 8.48
N THR A 135 27.25 -15.57 8.08
CA THR A 135 28.69 -15.52 7.88
C THR A 135 29.45 -15.75 9.21
N ILE A 136 28.96 -15.17 10.32
CA ILE A 136 29.56 -15.39 11.65
C ILE A 136 29.45 -16.86 12.09
N VAL A 137 28.34 -17.52 11.79
CA VAL A 137 28.15 -18.95 12.13
C VAL A 137 29.22 -19.82 11.50
N CYS A 138 29.64 -19.50 10.28
CA CYS A 138 30.66 -20.25 9.53
C CYS A 138 32.10 -19.73 9.76
N ALA A 139 32.28 -18.66 10.54
CA ALA A 139 33.58 -18.07 10.76
C ALA A 139 34.46 -18.93 11.69
N PRO A 140 35.80 -18.83 11.59
CA PRO A 140 36.74 -19.44 12.55
C PRO A 140 36.40 -19.05 13.98
N ASP A 141 36.62 -19.97 14.92
CA ASP A 141 36.26 -19.82 16.35
C ASP A 141 36.79 -18.52 16.96
N ARG A 142 38.01 -18.12 16.60
CA ARG A 142 38.66 -16.87 17.08
C ARG A 142 37.84 -15.63 16.73
N LEU A 143 37.16 -15.62 15.58
CA LEU A 143 36.29 -14.52 15.15
C LEU A 143 34.88 -14.69 15.69
N ARG A 144 34.35 -15.89 15.63
CA ARG A 144 32.96 -16.22 15.95
C ARG A 144 32.63 -15.97 17.40
N ASP A 145 33.44 -16.52 18.33
CA ASP A 145 33.07 -16.61 19.74
C ASP A 145 32.93 -15.24 20.43
N PRO A 146 33.82 -14.25 20.21
CA PRO A 146 33.62 -12.92 20.71
C PRO A 146 32.39 -12.20 20.13
N LEU A 147 32.10 -12.42 18.86
CA LEU A 147 31.00 -11.75 18.17
C LEU A 147 29.62 -12.22 18.62
N ARG A 148 29.49 -13.48 19.01
CA ARG A 148 28.23 -14.10 19.46
C ARG A 148 27.65 -13.46 20.73
N GLN A 149 28.49 -12.89 21.57
CA GLN A 149 28.07 -12.32 22.85
C GLN A 149 27.59 -10.85 22.72
N MET A 150 27.75 -10.25 21.55
CA MET A 150 27.42 -8.85 21.33
C MET A 150 25.93 -8.65 21.06
N THR A 151 25.36 -7.57 21.58
CA THR A 151 24.06 -7.11 21.12
C THR A 151 24.14 -6.68 19.64
N ARG A 152 23.00 -6.68 18.95
CA ARG A 152 22.97 -6.40 17.51
C ARG A 152 23.71 -5.12 17.13
N MET A 153 23.48 -4.01 17.83
CA MET A 153 24.12 -2.73 17.48
C MET A 153 25.60 -2.67 17.88
N GLN A 154 25.99 -3.30 18.97
CA GLN A 154 27.40 -3.50 19.31
C GLN A 154 28.12 -4.27 18.21
N LEU A 155 27.56 -5.41 17.79
CA LEU A 155 28.10 -6.24 16.71
C LEU A 155 28.33 -5.41 15.44
N ILE A 156 27.28 -4.73 14.94
CA ILE A 156 27.36 -3.95 13.70
C ILE A 156 28.41 -2.84 13.79
N ARG A 157 28.45 -2.08 14.88
CA ARG A 157 29.43 -1.01 15.07
C ARG A 157 30.87 -1.57 15.16
N THR A 158 31.05 -2.67 15.87
CA THR A 158 32.35 -3.33 15.97
C THR A 158 32.86 -3.79 14.61
N LEU A 159 32.02 -4.49 13.85
CA LEU A 159 32.37 -4.98 12.50
C LEU A 159 32.65 -3.83 11.53
N ALA A 160 31.89 -2.75 11.57
CA ALA A 160 32.08 -1.58 10.73
C ALA A 160 33.40 -0.85 11.04
N ALA A 161 33.83 -0.86 12.31
CA ALA A 161 35.07 -0.22 12.77
C ALA A 161 36.35 -1.04 12.48
N TRP A 162 36.21 -2.31 12.13
CA TRP A 162 37.39 -3.16 11.82
C TRP A 162 38.24 -2.55 10.71
N ARG A 163 39.56 -2.84 10.76
CA ARG A 163 40.55 -2.44 9.76
C ARG A 163 41.29 -3.65 9.21
N PRO A 164 40.58 -4.51 8.40
CA PRO A 164 41.21 -5.68 7.79
C PRO A 164 42.24 -5.23 6.76
N ASP A 165 43.25 -6.08 6.55
CA ASP A 165 44.14 -5.93 5.43
C ASP A 165 43.44 -6.37 4.13
N PHE A 166 43.17 -5.42 3.26
CA PHE A 166 42.50 -5.69 1.99
C PHE A 166 43.40 -6.40 0.97
N THR A 167 44.74 -6.48 1.23
CA THR A 167 45.67 -7.23 0.38
C THR A 167 45.70 -8.71 0.73
N ALA A 168 45.35 -9.06 1.97
CA ALA A 168 45.33 -10.41 2.50
C ALA A 168 44.00 -11.16 2.19
N TYR A 169 43.24 -10.77 1.19
CA TYR A 169 41.92 -11.32 0.87
C TYR A 169 41.91 -12.84 0.52
N ARG A 170 43.09 -13.43 0.31
CA ARG A 170 43.26 -14.88 0.08
C ARG A 170 43.34 -15.66 1.40
N GLU A 171 43.63 -15.00 2.51
CA GLU A 171 43.60 -15.60 3.83
C GLU A 171 42.17 -15.66 4.33
N VAL A 172 41.76 -16.83 4.82
CA VAL A 172 40.37 -17.10 5.20
C VAL A 172 39.87 -16.12 6.25
N GLU A 173 40.68 -15.86 7.30
CA GLU A 173 40.28 -14.96 8.39
C GLU A 173 40.09 -13.52 7.91
N ASP A 174 40.99 -13.02 7.06
CA ASP A 174 40.89 -11.67 6.51
C ASP A 174 39.74 -11.53 5.51
N ALA A 175 39.48 -12.55 4.72
CA ALA A 175 38.30 -12.60 3.85
C ALA A 175 36.98 -12.46 4.65
N TYR A 176 36.86 -13.17 5.79
CA TYR A 176 35.74 -12.99 6.72
C TYR A 176 35.66 -11.57 7.27
N ARG A 177 36.78 -10.99 7.72
CA ARG A 177 36.86 -9.61 8.26
C ARG A 177 36.44 -8.59 7.22
N ILE A 178 36.93 -8.72 5.99
CA ILE A 178 36.60 -7.82 4.87
C ILE A 178 35.10 -7.89 4.55
N SER A 179 34.55 -9.11 4.43
CA SER A 179 33.15 -9.33 4.13
C SER A 179 32.23 -8.77 5.22
N LEU A 180 32.49 -9.13 6.48
CA LEU A 180 31.70 -8.69 7.62
C LEU A 180 31.73 -7.16 7.81
N LYS A 181 32.91 -6.52 7.60
CA LYS A 181 32.99 -5.06 7.61
C LYS A 181 32.14 -4.43 6.51
N SER A 182 32.23 -4.92 5.29
CA SER A 182 31.46 -4.40 4.15
C SER A 182 29.94 -4.49 4.40
N LEU A 183 29.48 -5.63 4.89
CA LEU A 183 28.07 -5.84 5.23
C LEU A 183 27.61 -4.95 6.39
N ALA A 184 28.45 -4.77 7.41
CA ALA A 184 28.13 -3.91 8.57
C ALA A 184 28.04 -2.43 8.17
N ARG A 185 28.94 -1.94 7.32
CA ARG A 185 28.86 -0.58 6.78
C ARG A 185 27.57 -0.37 5.99
N ARG A 186 27.23 -1.30 5.08
CA ARG A 186 25.97 -1.27 4.35
C ARG A 186 24.75 -1.27 5.30
N TYR A 187 24.81 -2.03 6.38
CA TYR A 187 23.73 -2.04 7.38
C TYR A 187 23.55 -0.64 8.01
N LEU A 188 24.64 0.05 8.36
CA LEU A 188 24.58 1.39 8.95
C LEU A 188 24.06 2.42 7.93
N GLU A 189 24.58 2.42 6.71
CA GLU A 189 24.10 3.29 5.63
C GLU A 189 22.58 3.14 5.40
N LEU A 190 22.10 1.90 5.33
CA LEU A 190 20.65 1.61 5.22
C LEU A 190 19.89 1.98 6.50
N HIS A 191 20.53 1.99 7.66
CA HIS A 191 19.90 2.40 8.91
C HIS A 191 19.62 3.90 8.92
N ASP A 192 20.60 4.68 8.49
CA ASP A 192 20.51 6.14 8.42
C ASP A 192 19.52 6.57 7.32
N GLU A 193 19.57 5.94 6.14
CA GLU A 193 18.59 6.17 5.07
C GLU A 193 17.12 5.91 5.52
N ILE A 194 16.90 4.90 6.37
CA ILE A 194 15.56 4.65 6.93
C ILE A 194 15.14 5.79 7.85
N ALA A 195 16.05 6.35 8.64
CA ALA A 195 15.75 7.47 9.54
C ALA A 195 15.35 8.71 8.73
N ASP A 196 16.14 9.07 7.72
CA ASP A 196 15.87 10.20 6.84
C ASP A 196 14.50 10.05 6.12
N LEU A 197 14.18 8.83 5.63
CA LEU A 197 12.90 8.55 5.02
C LEU A 197 11.75 8.60 6.03
N ASP A 198 11.96 8.17 7.28
CA ASP A 198 10.96 8.25 8.33
C ASP A 198 10.64 9.70 8.70
N ASP A 199 11.65 10.59 8.75
CA ASP A 199 11.45 12.02 9.01
C ASP A 199 10.63 12.69 7.89
N MET A 200 10.95 12.41 6.62
CA MET A 200 10.17 12.93 5.48
C MET A 200 8.72 12.41 5.49
N ILE A 201 8.53 11.12 5.76
CA ILE A 201 7.21 10.49 5.86
C ILE A 201 6.42 11.10 7.01
N GLU A 202 7.06 11.36 8.15
CA GLU A 202 6.42 11.96 9.32
C GLU A 202 5.94 13.38 9.03
N ALA A 203 6.76 14.19 8.35
CA ALA A 203 6.38 15.53 7.95
C ALA A 203 5.11 15.50 7.08
N ILE A 204 5.07 14.66 6.04
CA ILE A 204 3.89 14.53 5.17
C ILE A 204 2.66 14.04 5.95
N VAL A 205 2.81 13.08 6.85
CA VAL A 205 1.66 12.59 7.66
C VAL A 205 1.13 13.66 8.59
N LYS A 206 2.01 14.48 9.19
CA LYS A 206 1.61 15.64 10.03
C LYS A 206 0.88 16.70 9.22
N ASP A 207 1.30 16.97 7.99
CA ASP A 207 0.60 17.92 7.13
C ASP A 207 -0.79 17.41 6.71
N LEU A 208 -0.88 16.12 6.37
CA LEU A 208 -2.11 15.51 5.89
C LEU A 208 -3.14 15.25 7.00
N ALA A 209 -2.73 14.68 8.12
CA ALA A 209 -3.63 14.33 9.21
C ALA A 209 -2.86 14.09 10.53
N PRO A 210 -2.41 15.15 11.22
CA PRO A 210 -1.69 15.04 12.48
C PRO A 210 -2.48 14.29 13.54
N GLU A 211 -3.81 14.42 13.55
CA GLU A 211 -4.71 13.78 14.50
C GLU A 211 -4.66 12.24 14.45
N LEU A 212 -4.16 11.66 13.35
CA LEU A 212 -3.94 10.21 13.29
C LEU A 212 -2.82 9.76 14.23
N LEU A 213 -1.75 10.56 14.35
CA LEU A 213 -0.61 10.23 15.20
C LEU A 213 -0.91 10.45 16.69
N GLU A 214 -1.89 11.27 17.01
CA GLU A 214 -2.39 11.49 18.37
C GLU A 214 -3.22 10.31 18.90
N GLN A 215 -3.73 9.48 17.98
CA GLN A 215 -4.54 8.33 18.38
C GLN A 215 -3.69 7.23 19.02
N ARG A 216 -4.18 6.64 20.10
CA ARG A 216 -3.49 5.54 20.78
C ARG A 216 -3.17 4.40 19.83
N ALA A 217 -1.92 3.97 19.87
CA ALA A 217 -1.37 2.87 19.07
C ALA A 217 -1.38 3.10 17.54
N ILE A 218 -1.59 4.32 17.06
CA ILE A 218 -1.37 4.68 15.67
C ILE A 218 0.02 5.31 15.55
N GLY A 219 1.01 4.51 15.17
CA GLY A 219 2.34 5.01 14.85
C GLY A 219 2.46 5.43 13.38
N LEU A 220 3.55 6.11 13.05
CA LEU A 220 3.85 6.66 11.73
C LEU A 220 3.54 5.69 10.57
N ASN A 221 4.05 4.47 10.65
CA ASN A 221 3.88 3.48 9.59
C ASN A 221 2.41 3.07 9.36
N SER A 222 1.63 2.95 10.44
CA SER A 222 0.21 2.60 10.36
C SER A 222 -0.61 3.79 9.85
N GLY A 223 -0.38 4.99 10.35
CA GLY A 223 -1.04 6.22 9.89
C GLY A 223 -0.78 6.49 8.41
N ALA A 224 0.48 6.46 8.01
CA ALA A 224 0.87 6.61 6.62
C ALA A 224 0.21 5.55 5.69
N GLN A 225 0.13 4.28 6.12
CA GLN A 225 -0.55 3.25 5.33
C GLN A 225 -2.04 3.54 5.15
N LEU A 226 -2.71 4.02 6.18
CA LEU A 226 -4.15 4.31 6.13
C LEU A 226 -4.44 5.53 5.25
N LEU A 227 -3.58 6.56 5.26
CA LEU A 227 -3.63 7.67 4.31
C LEU A 227 -3.44 7.21 2.86
N LEU A 228 -2.45 6.35 2.59
CA LEU A 228 -2.26 5.76 1.27
C LEU A 228 -3.48 4.97 0.79
N THR A 229 -4.14 4.27 1.69
CA THR A 229 -5.34 3.49 1.36
C THR A 229 -6.52 4.41 1.04
N ALA A 230 -6.68 5.52 1.75
CA ALA A 230 -7.69 6.53 1.44
C ALA A 230 -7.42 7.23 0.10
N GLY A 231 -6.17 7.61 -0.19
CA GLY A 231 -5.78 8.36 -1.40
C GLY A 231 -5.87 9.86 -1.22
N ASP A 232 -5.45 10.63 -2.23
CA ASP A 232 -5.51 12.11 -2.24
C ASP A 232 -6.95 12.64 -2.34
N ASN A 233 -7.88 11.85 -2.86
CA ASN A 233 -9.30 12.15 -2.99
C ASN A 233 -10.17 11.20 -2.15
N PRO A 234 -10.13 11.27 -0.80
CA PRO A 234 -10.83 10.34 0.08
C PRO A 234 -12.36 10.47 0.01
N GLU A 235 -12.89 11.58 -0.49
CA GLU A 235 -14.33 11.83 -0.72
C GLU A 235 -14.93 10.84 -1.72
N ARG A 236 -14.13 10.24 -2.62
CA ARG A 236 -14.55 9.14 -3.49
C ARG A 236 -15.06 7.92 -2.71
N LEU A 237 -14.65 7.82 -1.43
CA LEU A 237 -15.12 6.80 -0.52
C LEU A 237 -16.44 7.25 0.10
N LYS A 238 -17.56 6.88 -0.52
CA LYS A 238 -18.91 7.34 -0.18
C LYS A 238 -19.30 7.18 1.30
N SER A 239 -18.63 6.27 2.04
CA SER A 239 -18.97 5.99 3.43
C SER A 239 -17.82 5.31 4.19
N GLU A 240 -17.92 5.29 5.53
CA GLU A 240 -17.04 4.50 6.38
C GLU A 240 -17.08 2.99 6.08
N ALA A 241 -18.21 2.50 5.58
CA ALA A 241 -18.37 1.11 5.18
C ALA A 241 -17.52 0.80 3.93
N SER A 242 -17.46 1.74 2.97
CA SER A 242 -16.61 1.64 1.78
C SER A 242 -15.13 1.61 2.16
N PHE A 243 -14.70 2.48 3.09
CA PHE A 243 -13.33 2.46 3.60
C PHE A 243 -13.00 1.17 4.33
N ALA A 244 -13.91 0.66 5.18
CA ALA A 244 -13.71 -0.61 5.87
C ALA A 244 -13.66 -1.81 4.90
N ALA A 245 -14.43 -1.79 3.82
CA ALA A 245 -14.37 -2.78 2.76
C ALA A 245 -13.01 -2.74 2.05
N LEU A 246 -12.55 -1.52 1.70
CA LEU A 246 -11.25 -1.29 1.10
C LEU A 246 -10.09 -1.77 2.00
N CYS A 247 -10.20 -1.57 3.33
CA CYS A 247 -9.23 -2.08 4.30
C CYS A 247 -9.38 -3.60 4.59
N GLY A 248 -10.34 -4.29 3.98
CA GLY A 248 -10.58 -5.72 4.21
C GLY A 248 -11.05 -6.03 5.65
N VAL A 249 -11.70 -5.07 6.34
CA VAL A 249 -12.18 -5.23 7.72
C VAL A 249 -13.71 -5.22 7.84
N SER A 250 -14.42 -5.14 6.72
CA SER A 250 -15.87 -5.31 6.70
C SER A 250 -16.25 -6.75 7.03
N PRO A 251 -17.32 -6.97 7.83
CA PRO A 251 -17.82 -8.30 8.08
C PRO A 251 -18.39 -8.90 6.78
N VAL A 252 -18.06 -10.16 6.50
CA VAL A 252 -18.65 -10.92 5.40
C VAL A 252 -19.64 -11.92 6.00
N PRO A 253 -20.93 -11.84 5.68
CA PRO A 253 -21.92 -12.80 6.20
C PRO A 253 -21.56 -14.24 5.86
N ALA A 254 -21.69 -15.13 6.82
CA ALA A 254 -21.50 -16.57 6.67
C ALA A 254 -22.56 -17.32 7.49
N SER A 255 -23.79 -16.81 7.39
CA SER A 255 -24.93 -17.32 8.15
C SER A 255 -25.57 -18.49 7.43
N SER A 256 -26.07 -19.46 8.16
CA SER A 256 -26.83 -20.59 7.67
C SER A 256 -27.96 -20.92 8.68
N GLY A 257 -29.21 -20.91 8.20
CA GLY A 257 -30.37 -21.15 9.03
C GLY A 257 -30.45 -20.19 10.22
N LYS A 258 -30.54 -20.72 11.42
CA LYS A 258 -30.64 -19.93 12.67
C LYS A 258 -29.31 -19.36 13.17
N THR A 259 -28.19 -19.67 12.52
CA THR A 259 -26.85 -19.25 12.96
C THR A 259 -26.42 -18.00 12.19
N VAL A 260 -26.25 -16.88 12.90
CA VAL A 260 -25.69 -15.63 12.34
C VAL A 260 -24.20 -15.56 12.64
N ARG A 261 -23.38 -15.71 11.63
CA ARG A 261 -21.91 -15.62 11.73
C ARG A 261 -21.33 -14.75 10.63
N HIS A 262 -20.09 -14.30 10.85
CA HIS A 262 -19.32 -13.54 9.89
C HIS A 262 -17.95 -14.19 9.67
N ARG A 263 -17.54 -14.35 8.44
CA ARG A 263 -16.22 -14.85 8.08
C ARG A 263 -15.24 -13.69 7.84
N LEU A 264 -13.95 -14.03 7.82
CA LEU A 264 -12.88 -13.11 7.46
C LEU A 264 -13.07 -12.60 6.03
N ASN A 265 -13.00 -11.27 5.86
CA ASN A 265 -12.87 -10.66 4.54
C ASN A 265 -11.43 -10.88 4.03
N ARG A 266 -11.29 -11.61 2.93
CA ARG A 266 -9.98 -11.84 2.28
C ARG A 266 -9.68 -10.84 1.16
N GLY A 267 -10.65 -10.00 0.82
CA GLY A 267 -10.49 -8.90 -0.14
C GLY A 267 -9.90 -7.64 0.51
N GLY A 268 -9.74 -6.59 -0.27
CA GLY A 268 -9.24 -5.30 0.16
C GLY A 268 -7.72 -5.20 0.25
N ASP A 269 -7.26 -4.05 0.72
CA ASP A 269 -5.84 -3.73 0.90
C ASP A 269 -5.27 -4.48 2.11
N ARG A 270 -4.41 -5.47 1.85
CA ARG A 270 -3.76 -6.28 2.89
C ARG A 270 -2.83 -5.46 3.78
N ALA A 271 -2.20 -4.39 3.25
CA ALA A 271 -1.33 -3.54 4.04
C ALA A 271 -2.14 -2.67 5.01
N ALA A 272 -3.29 -2.14 4.57
CA ALA A 272 -4.23 -1.46 5.46
C ALA A 272 -4.81 -2.40 6.53
N ASN A 273 -5.17 -3.62 6.14
CA ASN A 273 -5.64 -4.64 7.09
C ASN A 273 -4.60 -4.95 8.16
N SER A 274 -3.33 -5.07 7.76
CA SER A 274 -2.19 -5.28 8.68
C SER A 274 -1.99 -4.07 9.59
N ALA A 275 -2.04 -2.83 9.07
CA ALA A 275 -1.92 -1.62 9.86
C ALA A 275 -3.01 -1.54 10.94
N ILE A 276 -4.28 -1.75 10.56
CA ILE A 276 -5.40 -1.78 11.51
C ILE A 276 -5.24 -2.91 12.55
N HIS A 277 -4.69 -4.06 12.14
CA HIS A 277 -4.43 -5.16 13.08
C HIS A 277 -3.36 -4.80 14.11
N ILE A 278 -2.26 -4.17 13.68
CA ILE A 278 -1.21 -3.69 14.59
C ILE A 278 -1.78 -2.68 15.59
N ILE A 279 -2.62 -1.74 15.12
CA ILE A 279 -3.31 -0.77 15.98
C ILE A 279 -4.20 -1.51 17.00
N ALA A 280 -4.99 -2.49 16.56
CA ALA A 280 -5.87 -3.26 17.45
C ALA A 280 -5.07 -4.00 18.54
N ILE A 281 -3.96 -4.63 18.19
CA ILE A 281 -3.09 -5.33 19.16
C ILE A 281 -2.39 -4.33 20.09
N GLY A 282 -1.95 -3.17 19.58
CA GLY A 282 -1.38 -2.11 20.41
C GLY A 282 -2.39 -1.58 21.42
N ARG A 283 -3.63 -1.30 21.01
CA ARG A 283 -4.70 -0.87 21.91
C ARG A 283 -5.06 -1.92 22.94
N LEU A 284 -5.07 -3.20 22.58
CA LEU A 284 -5.28 -4.29 23.55
C LEU A 284 -4.23 -4.32 24.66
N ARG A 285 -3.02 -3.84 24.41
CA ARG A 285 -1.96 -3.75 25.43
C ARG A 285 -2.03 -2.47 26.27
N LEU A 286 -2.46 -1.35 25.67
CA LEU A 286 -2.27 -0.01 26.21
C LEU A 286 -3.57 0.69 26.63
N ASP A 287 -4.75 0.19 26.19
CA ASP A 287 -6.00 0.89 26.36
C ASP A 287 -7.03 0.05 27.15
N PRO A 288 -7.35 0.45 28.42
CA PRO A 288 -8.32 -0.24 29.24
C PRO A 288 -9.74 -0.35 28.62
N ARG A 289 -10.15 0.67 27.85
CA ARG A 289 -11.46 0.66 27.16
C ARG A 289 -11.52 -0.46 26.12
N THR A 290 -10.44 -0.65 25.36
CA THR A 290 -10.32 -1.73 24.38
C THR A 290 -10.28 -3.09 25.05
N GLN A 291 -9.57 -3.21 26.18
CA GLN A 291 -9.54 -4.45 26.98
C GLN A 291 -10.93 -4.82 27.48
N GLY A 292 -11.65 -3.86 28.07
CA GLY A 292 -13.03 -4.05 28.55
C GLY A 292 -13.99 -4.44 27.41
N TYR A 293 -13.87 -3.81 26.24
CA TYR A 293 -14.67 -4.18 25.06
C TYR A 293 -14.43 -5.64 24.65
N VAL A 294 -13.17 -6.06 24.54
CA VAL A 294 -12.83 -7.43 24.11
C VAL A 294 -13.26 -8.44 25.16
N ALA A 295 -13.08 -8.14 26.46
CA ALA A 295 -13.56 -9.00 27.56
C ALA A 295 -15.09 -9.19 27.50
N LYS A 296 -15.85 -8.10 27.30
CA LYS A 296 -17.30 -8.15 27.11
C LYS A 296 -17.73 -9.01 25.92
N ARG A 297 -17.00 -8.92 24.80
CA ARG A 297 -17.30 -9.72 23.60
C ARG A 297 -17.02 -11.20 23.83
N ILE A 298 -15.94 -11.55 24.55
CA ILE A 298 -15.60 -12.92 24.90
C ILE A 298 -16.65 -13.50 25.87
N ALA A 299 -17.06 -12.74 26.88
CA ALA A 299 -18.12 -13.13 27.79
C ALA A 299 -19.47 -13.36 27.07
N ALA A 300 -19.72 -12.68 25.98
CA ALA A 300 -20.89 -12.89 25.11
C ALA A 300 -20.71 -14.07 24.10
N GLY A 301 -19.70 -14.94 24.29
CA GLY A 301 -19.50 -16.17 23.49
C GLY A 301 -18.68 -16.00 22.21
N ASN A 302 -18.08 -14.83 21.95
CA ASN A 302 -17.21 -14.64 20.80
C ASN A 302 -15.80 -15.17 21.12
N SER A 303 -15.13 -15.71 20.12
CA SER A 303 -13.70 -15.97 20.23
C SER A 303 -12.90 -14.67 20.28
N LYS A 304 -11.69 -14.70 20.85
CA LYS A 304 -10.78 -13.55 20.86
C LYS A 304 -10.53 -12.97 19.46
N LEU A 305 -10.41 -13.83 18.45
CA LEU A 305 -10.20 -13.41 17.05
C LEU A 305 -11.43 -12.72 16.49
N GLU A 306 -12.62 -13.13 16.83
CA GLU A 306 -13.88 -12.45 16.43
C GLU A 306 -14.00 -11.09 17.08
N ALA A 307 -13.69 -10.98 18.38
CA ALA A 307 -13.66 -9.69 19.08
C ALA A 307 -12.64 -8.72 18.44
N ILE A 308 -11.44 -9.20 18.07
CA ILE A 308 -10.45 -8.39 17.36
C ILE A 308 -10.96 -7.98 15.97
N ARG A 309 -11.65 -8.85 15.22
CA ARG A 309 -12.24 -8.47 13.92
C ARG A 309 -13.27 -7.34 14.07
N SER A 310 -14.12 -7.43 15.08
CA SER A 310 -15.07 -6.36 15.39
C SER A 310 -14.36 -5.05 15.77
N LEU A 311 -13.32 -5.13 16.61
CA LEU A 311 -12.51 -3.97 16.99
C LEU A 311 -11.86 -3.29 15.77
N LYS A 312 -11.34 -4.06 14.83
CA LYS A 312 -10.76 -3.53 13.60
C LYS A 312 -11.75 -2.70 12.77
N ARG A 313 -13.03 -3.08 12.79
CA ARG A 313 -14.08 -2.32 12.11
C ARG A 313 -14.33 -0.96 12.77
N TYR A 314 -14.27 -0.89 14.12
CA TYR A 314 -14.37 0.38 14.84
C TYR A 314 -13.17 1.29 14.61
N ILE A 315 -11.95 0.72 14.58
CA ILE A 315 -10.73 1.48 14.24
C ILE A 315 -10.84 2.07 12.83
N ALA A 316 -11.32 1.30 11.84
CA ALA A 316 -11.52 1.81 10.48
C ALA A 316 -12.51 2.98 10.43
N ARG A 317 -13.61 2.92 11.22
CA ARG A 317 -14.58 4.02 11.36
C ARG A 317 -13.94 5.28 11.91
N GLU A 318 -13.18 5.15 12.99
CA GLU A 318 -12.50 6.26 13.66
C GLU A 318 -11.50 6.94 12.70
N VAL A 319 -10.64 6.14 12.06
CA VAL A 319 -9.64 6.63 11.10
C VAL A 319 -10.30 7.33 9.91
N PHE A 320 -11.34 6.75 9.34
CA PHE A 320 -12.08 7.37 8.24
C PHE A 320 -12.67 8.73 8.64
N GLY A 321 -13.25 8.81 9.84
CA GLY A 321 -13.79 10.06 10.39
C GLY A 321 -12.72 11.15 10.53
N ILE A 322 -11.49 10.80 10.93
CA ILE A 322 -10.37 11.74 11.03
C ILE A 322 -9.95 12.21 9.61
N ILE A 323 -9.73 11.28 8.69
CA ILE A 323 -9.30 11.61 7.32
C ILE A 323 -10.29 12.53 6.61
N ILE A 324 -11.58 12.23 6.68
CA ILE A 324 -12.61 13.05 6.00
C ILE A 324 -12.77 14.45 6.65
N ARG A 325 -12.69 14.56 7.97
CA ARG A 325 -12.73 15.87 8.63
C ARG A 325 -11.55 16.74 8.20
N ARG A 326 -10.36 16.17 8.19
CA ARG A 326 -9.15 16.88 7.78
C ARG A 326 -9.20 17.34 6.33
N GLN A 327 -9.67 16.49 5.42
CA GLN A 327 -9.85 16.86 4.01
C GLN A 327 -10.80 18.04 3.83
N LYS A 328 -11.90 18.04 4.56
CA LYS A 328 -12.85 19.18 4.53
C LYS A 328 -12.21 20.49 5.01
N GLN A 329 -11.38 20.45 6.04
CA GLN A 329 -10.64 21.60 6.54
C GLN A 329 -9.65 22.14 5.48
N ILE A 330 -8.88 21.23 4.85
CA ILE A 330 -7.93 21.60 3.79
C ILE A 330 -8.67 22.27 2.62
N ASN A 331 -9.76 21.67 2.15
CA ASN A 331 -10.56 22.24 1.05
C ASN A 331 -11.14 23.61 1.41
N GLN A 332 -11.63 23.80 2.62
CA GLN A 332 -12.14 25.10 3.10
C GLN A 332 -11.05 26.18 3.14
N SER A 333 -9.84 25.82 3.59
CA SER A 333 -8.70 26.73 3.63
C SER A 333 -8.24 27.15 2.22
N GLN A 334 -8.31 26.23 1.24
CA GLN A 334 -7.96 26.53 -0.16
C GLN A 334 -8.98 27.43 -0.88
N ILE A 335 -10.25 27.37 -0.48
CA ILE A 335 -11.31 28.24 -1.05
C ILE A 335 -11.24 29.65 -0.44
N ALA A 336 -10.72 29.77 0.80
CA ALA A 336 -10.60 31.04 1.51
C ALA A 336 -9.32 31.83 1.21
N ALA A 337 -8.34 31.20 0.55
CA ALA A 337 -7.07 31.81 0.10
C ALA A 337 -7.14 32.26 -1.36
#